data_283e8d09c734eff7d24c92534bf97ca0
#
_entry.id   283e8d09c734eff7d24c92534bf97ca0
#
_cell.length_a   1.000
_cell.length_b   1.000
_cell.length_c   1.000
_cell.angle_alpha   90.00
_cell.angle_beta   90.00
_cell.angle_gamma   90.00
#
_symmetry.space_group_name_H-M   'P 1'
#
loop_
_entity.id
_entity.type
_entity.pdbx_description
1 polymer ?
#
loop_
_entity_poly.entity_id
_entity_poly.type
_entity_poly.pdbx_seq_one_letter_code
_entity_poly.pdbx_strand_id
1 'polypeptide(L)'
;MKVAVKSFRKYVFISIIFVFLLGIYAATQSELLDVDEIEVVITGGNEISSDEVVTLSGISLSQSMTSVDSEEAELEILKNSWVDEVEVRKDWPDNVLIWVSLRAAFAHVVTIEGNFATVDINGIVLKNSRMDSSTNLVTLLAEKLPVPGAKVEGVQMLLEAAKSITPDLQKWVKIISPTANGVRVELDDSVFVELGAHQDFTNSISDLKAVLGQVELTCIQSIDVSIQDNPVVKRDNSRC
;
A
#
# COMPACT_ATOMS: atom_id res chain seq x y z
N MET A 1 47.63 -36.76 -47.09
CA MET A 1 46.48 -37.39 -46.45
C MET A 1 46.12 -36.83 -45.10
N LYS A 2 46.94 -36.12 -44.29
CA LYS A 2 46.65 -35.57 -42.97
C LYS A 2 45.77 -34.26 -42.92
N VAL A 3 45.71 -33.49 -44.00
CA VAL A 3 44.99 -32.21 -44.10
C VAL A 3 43.48 -32.44 -44.30
N ALA A 4 43.04 -33.41 -45.06
CA ALA A 4 41.63 -33.72 -45.32
C ALA A 4 40.89 -34.25 -44.08
N VAL A 5 41.58 -35.01 -43.23
CA VAL A 5 40.99 -35.54 -41.97
C VAL A 5 40.70 -34.42 -40.90
N LYS A 6 41.57 -33.39 -40.86
CA LYS A 6 41.40 -32.26 -39.91
C LYS A 6 40.22 -31.36 -40.32
N SER A 7 39.96 -31.20 -41.60
CA SER A 7 38.81 -30.47 -42.13
C SER A 7 37.51 -31.22 -41.87
N PHE A 8 37.47 -32.52 -42.12
CA PHE A 8 36.30 -33.38 -41.90
C PHE A 8 35.84 -33.37 -40.44
N ARG A 9 36.76 -33.45 -39.48
CA ARG A 9 36.44 -33.35 -38.04
C ARG A 9 35.79 -32.01 -37.65
N LYS A 10 36.18 -30.90 -38.29
CA LYS A 10 35.56 -29.59 -38.05
C LYS A 10 34.10 -29.57 -38.55
N TYR A 11 33.82 -30.10 -39.72
CA TYR A 11 32.46 -30.14 -40.25
C TYR A 11 31.57 -31.08 -39.46
N VAL A 12 32.07 -32.21 -38.97
CA VAL A 12 31.32 -33.08 -38.06
C VAL A 12 31.01 -32.38 -36.75
N PHE A 13 31.96 -31.63 -36.18
CA PHE A 13 31.74 -30.89 -34.94
C PHE A 13 30.71 -29.76 -35.12
N ILE A 14 30.78 -29.02 -36.22
CA ILE A 14 29.80 -27.98 -36.58
C ILE A 14 28.41 -28.59 -36.78
N SER A 15 28.30 -29.74 -37.45
CA SER A 15 27.04 -30.45 -37.66
C SER A 15 26.42 -30.92 -36.35
N ILE A 16 27.20 -31.40 -35.39
CA ILE A 16 26.73 -31.81 -34.07
C ILE A 16 26.18 -30.58 -33.30
N ILE A 17 26.92 -29.47 -33.34
CA ILE A 17 26.45 -28.22 -32.68
C ILE A 17 25.14 -27.73 -33.32
N PHE A 18 25.04 -27.80 -34.66
CA PHE A 18 23.85 -27.37 -35.37
C PHE A 18 22.62 -28.25 -35.03
N VAL A 19 22.79 -29.56 -34.97
CA VAL A 19 21.72 -30.50 -34.55
C VAL A 19 21.32 -30.24 -33.08
N PHE A 20 22.29 -29.98 -32.22
CA PHE A 20 22.03 -29.65 -30.81
C PHE A 20 21.24 -28.34 -30.65
N LEU A 21 21.62 -27.31 -31.41
CA LEU A 21 20.88 -26.03 -31.43
C LEU A 21 19.47 -26.17 -31.99
N LEU A 22 19.29 -26.99 -33.05
CA LEU A 22 17.96 -27.33 -33.56
C LEU A 22 17.12 -28.10 -32.55
N GLY A 23 17.73 -29.00 -31.77
CA GLY A 23 17.06 -29.72 -30.69
C GLY A 23 16.59 -28.80 -29.56
N ILE A 24 17.44 -27.85 -29.16
CA ILE A 24 17.07 -26.81 -28.16
C ILE A 24 15.92 -25.96 -28.71
N TYR A 25 16.03 -25.47 -29.94
CA TYR A 25 14.97 -24.66 -30.56
C TYR A 25 13.65 -25.44 -30.65
N ALA A 26 13.66 -26.71 -31.04
CA ALA A 26 12.46 -27.55 -31.07
C ALA A 26 11.88 -27.77 -29.66
N ALA A 27 12.74 -27.90 -28.65
CA ALA A 27 12.28 -28.01 -27.26
C ALA A 27 11.58 -26.73 -26.74
N THR A 28 12.08 -25.55 -27.13
CA THR A 28 11.45 -24.28 -26.76
C THR A 28 10.10 -23.99 -27.45
N GLN A 29 9.77 -24.73 -28.49
CA GLN A 29 8.49 -24.70 -29.22
C GLN A 29 7.58 -25.88 -28.85
N SER A 30 7.96 -26.65 -27.83
CA SER A 30 7.20 -27.81 -27.36
C SER A 30 6.15 -27.38 -26.36
N GLU A 31 4.93 -27.91 -26.45
CA GLU A 31 3.86 -27.77 -25.45
C GLU A 31 4.29 -28.12 -24.01
N LEU A 32 5.41 -28.86 -23.85
CA LEU A 32 6.00 -29.19 -22.54
C LEU A 32 6.58 -27.99 -21.79
N LEU A 33 6.75 -26.85 -22.44
CA LEU A 33 7.26 -25.60 -21.84
C LEU A 33 6.22 -24.48 -21.97
N ASP A 34 4.96 -24.81 -22.08
CA ASP A 34 3.87 -23.84 -22.01
C ASP A 34 3.40 -23.71 -20.56
N VAL A 35 2.78 -22.58 -20.23
CA VAL A 35 2.21 -22.32 -18.91
C VAL A 35 0.94 -23.18 -18.75
N ASP A 36 1.02 -24.22 -17.94
CA ASP A 36 -0.12 -25.10 -17.62
C ASP A 36 -0.84 -24.65 -16.33
N GLU A 37 -0.12 -24.04 -15.38
CA GLU A 37 -0.66 -23.59 -14.12
C GLU A 37 -0.14 -22.19 -13.75
N ILE A 38 -1.05 -21.36 -13.20
CA ILE A 38 -0.71 -20.06 -12.60
C ILE A 38 -1.22 -20.08 -11.17
N GLU A 39 -0.29 -20.19 -10.22
CA GLU A 39 -0.59 -20.14 -8.80
C GLU A 39 -0.49 -18.71 -8.28
N VAL A 40 -1.54 -18.20 -7.63
CA VAL A 40 -1.58 -16.85 -7.06
C VAL A 40 -1.75 -16.94 -5.56
N VAL A 41 -0.80 -16.38 -4.82
CA VAL A 41 -0.81 -16.28 -3.36
C VAL A 41 -1.00 -14.81 -2.98
N ILE A 42 -2.13 -14.48 -2.37
CA ILE A 42 -2.45 -13.12 -1.92
C ILE A 42 -2.38 -13.06 -0.40
N THR A 43 -1.70 -12.05 0.13
CA THR A 43 -1.58 -11.76 1.55
C THR A 43 -1.98 -10.32 1.86
N GLY A 44 -2.40 -10.05 3.10
CA GLY A 44 -2.69 -8.68 3.58
C GLY A 44 -4.13 -8.22 3.41
N GLY A 45 -4.97 -8.92 2.62
CA GLY A 45 -6.37 -8.52 2.40
C GLY A 45 -7.09 -9.39 1.39
N ASN A 46 -8.26 -8.95 0.95
CA ASN A 46 -9.11 -9.61 -0.03
C ASN A 46 -9.73 -8.63 -1.04
N GLU A 47 -9.12 -7.46 -1.19
CA GLU A 47 -9.59 -6.37 -2.06
C GLU A 47 -9.38 -6.66 -3.54
N ILE A 48 -8.52 -7.64 -3.85
CA ILE A 48 -8.23 -8.12 -5.20
C ILE A 48 -8.38 -9.63 -5.21
N SER A 49 -8.96 -10.18 -6.27
CA SER A 49 -9.08 -11.63 -6.47
C SER A 49 -7.88 -12.21 -7.23
N SER A 50 -7.65 -13.53 -7.10
CA SER A 50 -6.61 -14.23 -7.88
C SER A 50 -6.83 -14.08 -9.38
N ASP A 51 -8.07 -14.13 -9.87
CA ASP A 51 -8.40 -13.97 -11.29
C ASP A 51 -8.05 -12.56 -11.80
N GLU A 52 -8.23 -11.54 -10.95
CA GLU A 52 -7.84 -10.16 -11.27
C GLU A 52 -6.32 -10.04 -11.37
N VAL A 53 -5.57 -10.66 -10.45
CA VAL A 53 -4.09 -10.67 -10.48
C VAL A 53 -3.59 -11.34 -11.76
N VAL A 54 -4.16 -12.50 -12.15
CA VAL A 54 -3.81 -13.18 -13.41
C VAL A 54 -4.10 -12.28 -14.61
N THR A 55 -5.25 -11.60 -14.60
CA THR A 55 -5.61 -10.68 -15.69
C THR A 55 -4.64 -9.49 -15.78
N LEU A 56 -4.25 -8.90 -14.65
CA LEU A 56 -3.31 -7.80 -14.59
C LEU A 56 -1.90 -8.21 -15.03
N SER A 57 -1.47 -9.44 -14.71
CA SER A 57 -0.15 -9.94 -15.08
C SER A 57 0.05 -10.07 -16.58
N GLY A 58 -1.03 -10.16 -17.37
CA GLY A 58 -0.99 -10.42 -18.80
C GLY A 58 -0.52 -11.83 -19.15
N ILE A 59 -0.27 -12.69 -18.17
CA ILE A 59 0.16 -14.09 -18.40
C ILE A 59 -1.08 -14.94 -18.66
N SER A 60 -1.01 -15.79 -19.68
CA SER A 60 -2.10 -16.68 -20.07
C SER A 60 -1.67 -18.14 -20.08
N LEU A 61 -2.62 -19.04 -19.82
CA LEU A 61 -2.41 -20.47 -20.01
C LEU A 61 -2.06 -20.78 -21.48
N SER A 62 -1.25 -21.80 -21.69
CA SER A 62 -0.72 -22.22 -23.00
C SER A 62 0.21 -21.16 -23.66
N GLN A 63 0.65 -20.15 -22.93
CA GLN A 63 1.72 -19.25 -23.36
C GLN A 63 3.07 -19.94 -23.11
N SER A 64 4.04 -19.77 -24.03
CA SER A 64 5.36 -20.34 -23.78
C SER A 64 6.05 -19.72 -22.58
N MET A 65 6.56 -20.54 -21.65
CA MET A 65 7.32 -20.13 -20.47
C MET A 65 8.53 -19.26 -20.81
N THR A 66 9.11 -19.43 -22.02
CA THR A 66 10.23 -18.60 -22.48
C THR A 66 9.80 -17.18 -22.85
N SER A 67 8.52 -16.96 -23.19
CA SER A 67 7.96 -15.67 -23.56
C SER A 67 7.36 -14.91 -22.37
N VAL A 68 7.18 -15.56 -21.21
CA VAL A 68 6.73 -14.89 -19.98
C VAL A 68 7.81 -13.93 -19.51
N ASP A 69 7.46 -12.63 -19.39
CA ASP A 69 8.31 -11.60 -18.80
C ASP A 69 7.82 -11.31 -17.39
N SER A 70 8.57 -11.80 -16.39
CA SER A 70 8.20 -11.65 -14.98
C SER A 70 8.25 -10.18 -14.53
N GLU A 71 9.24 -9.41 -15.02
CA GLU A 71 9.40 -8.00 -14.64
C GLU A 71 8.25 -7.15 -15.22
N GLU A 72 7.85 -7.39 -16.47
CA GLU A 72 6.70 -6.70 -17.07
C GLU A 72 5.41 -7.04 -16.33
N ALA A 73 5.19 -8.33 -16.00
CA ALA A 73 4.02 -8.76 -15.22
C ALA A 73 3.97 -8.11 -13.84
N GLU A 74 5.09 -8.04 -13.12
CA GLU A 74 5.18 -7.34 -11.83
C GLU A 74 4.82 -5.86 -11.96
N LEU A 75 5.36 -5.17 -12.96
CA LEU A 75 5.06 -3.75 -13.20
C LEU A 75 3.58 -3.50 -13.53
N GLU A 76 2.94 -4.40 -14.28
CA GLU A 76 1.52 -4.28 -14.59
C GLU A 76 0.65 -4.52 -13.35
N ILE A 77 0.96 -5.52 -12.52
CA ILE A 77 0.25 -5.79 -11.26
C ILE A 77 0.42 -4.62 -10.28
N LEU A 78 1.63 -4.03 -10.17
CA LEU A 78 1.91 -2.88 -9.30
C LEU A 78 1.14 -1.60 -9.67
N LYS A 79 0.54 -1.51 -10.85
CA LYS A 79 -0.35 -0.39 -11.21
C LYS A 79 -1.66 -0.40 -10.38
N ASN A 80 -2.04 -1.53 -9.83
CA ASN A 80 -3.18 -1.59 -8.93
C ASN A 80 -2.81 -0.97 -7.58
N SER A 81 -3.55 0.06 -7.16
CA SER A 81 -3.26 0.85 -5.95
C SER A 81 -3.27 0.04 -4.64
N TRP A 82 -3.95 -1.11 -4.63
CA TRP A 82 -3.97 -2.00 -3.47
C TRP A 82 -2.74 -2.88 -3.33
N VAL A 83 -1.94 -3.03 -4.40
CA VAL A 83 -0.73 -3.86 -4.36
C VAL A 83 0.40 -3.05 -3.71
N ASP A 84 1.02 -3.64 -2.68
CA ASP A 84 2.22 -3.10 -2.04
C ASP A 84 3.48 -3.70 -2.64
N GLU A 85 3.53 -5.03 -2.71
CA GLU A 85 4.64 -5.78 -3.27
C GLU A 85 4.11 -6.93 -4.11
N VAL A 86 4.85 -7.28 -5.15
CA VAL A 86 4.58 -8.43 -6.01
C VAL A 86 5.89 -9.10 -6.41
N GLU A 87 5.86 -10.42 -6.50
CA GLU A 87 6.94 -11.23 -7.03
C GLU A 87 6.35 -12.26 -7.99
N VAL A 88 6.86 -12.28 -9.24
CA VAL A 88 6.48 -13.25 -10.28
C VAL A 88 7.65 -14.16 -10.57
N ARG A 89 7.49 -15.42 -10.25
CA ARG A 89 8.53 -16.45 -10.45
C ARG A 89 8.08 -17.54 -11.39
N LYS A 90 8.96 -17.90 -12.35
CA LYS A 90 8.79 -19.06 -13.19
C LYS A 90 9.25 -20.30 -12.46
N ASP A 91 8.37 -21.24 -12.24
CA ASP A 91 8.66 -22.56 -11.68
C ASP A 91 8.59 -23.58 -12.80
N TRP A 92 9.77 -23.80 -13.42
CA TRP A 92 9.92 -24.64 -14.59
C TRP A 92 9.52 -26.09 -14.30
N PRO A 93 8.88 -26.82 -15.25
CA PRO A 93 8.81 -26.48 -16.69
C PRO A 93 7.59 -25.65 -17.12
N ASP A 94 6.49 -25.59 -16.35
CA ASP A 94 5.15 -25.26 -16.83
C ASP A 94 4.31 -24.43 -15.82
N ASN A 95 4.87 -24.02 -14.68
CA ASN A 95 4.15 -23.28 -13.66
C ASN A 95 4.68 -21.84 -13.47
N VAL A 96 3.75 -20.89 -13.24
CA VAL A 96 4.07 -19.51 -12.85
C VAL A 96 3.46 -19.23 -11.47
N LEU A 97 4.30 -18.76 -10.55
CA LEU A 97 3.92 -18.45 -9.18
C LEU A 97 3.95 -16.94 -8.98
N ILE A 98 2.83 -16.38 -8.56
CA ILE A 98 2.64 -14.93 -8.32
C ILE A 98 2.33 -14.71 -6.85
N TRP A 99 3.23 -14.07 -6.11
CA TRP A 99 2.96 -13.60 -4.75
C TRP A 99 2.61 -12.13 -4.75
N VAL A 100 1.51 -11.80 -4.08
CA VAL A 100 1.03 -10.42 -3.96
C VAL A 100 0.82 -10.10 -2.49
N SER A 101 1.42 -9.01 -2.03
CA SER A 101 1.14 -8.40 -0.72
C SER A 101 0.27 -7.17 -0.92
N LEU A 102 -0.87 -7.11 -0.25
CA LEU A 102 -1.79 -5.99 -0.34
C LEU A 102 -1.52 -4.94 0.74
N ARG A 103 -1.74 -3.67 0.38
CA ARG A 103 -1.74 -2.55 1.32
C ARG A 103 -2.96 -2.64 2.24
N ALA A 104 -2.76 -2.32 3.51
CA ALA A 104 -3.86 -2.20 4.46
C ALA A 104 -4.40 -0.77 4.48
N ALA A 105 -5.73 -0.61 4.50
CA ALA A 105 -6.38 0.66 4.74
C ALA A 105 -6.06 1.15 6.16
N PHE A 106 -5.54 2.39 6.27
CA PHE A 106 -5.10 2.97 7.54
C PHE A 106 -5.93 4.19 7.96
N ALA A 107 -6.22 5.09 7.03
CA ALA A 107 -6.97 6.31 7.31
C ALA A 107 -7.86 6.71 6.14
N HIS A 108 -8.87 7.51 6.45
CA HIS A 108 -9.61 8.26 5.45
C HIS A 108 -8.97 9.64 5.27
N VAL A 109 -9.02 10.15 4.05
CA VAL A 109 -8.60 11.52 3.74
C VAL A 109 -9.77 12.24 3.12
N VAL A 110 -10.09 13.43 3.65
CA VAL A 110 -11.14 14.28 3.12
C VAL A 110 -10.55 15.66 2.75
N THR A 111 -11.04 16.26 1.66
CA THR A 111 -10.70 17.63 1.30
C THR A 111 -11.80 18.59 1.73
N ILE A 112 -11.48 19.90 1.78
CA ILE A 112 -12.46 20.97 2.05
C ILE A 112 -13.60 20.95 1.00
N GLU A 113 -13.32 20.50 -0.23
CA GLU A 113 -14.30 20.35 -1.30
C GLU A 113 -15.23 19.12 -1.13
N GLY A 114 -14.96 18.28 -0.13
CA GLY A 114 -15.73 17.06 0.14
C GLY A 114 -15.30 15.84 -0.69
N ASN A 115 -14.17 15.89 -1.38
CA ASN A 115 -13.59 14.69 -1.98
C ASN A 115 -13.07 13.76 -0.89
N PHE A 116 -13.20 12.46 -1.12
CA PHE A 116 -12.93 11.45 -0.10
C PHE A 116 -12.12 10.28 -0.68
N ALA A 117 -11.12 9.83 0.06
CA ALA A 117 -10.29 8.68 -0.30
C ALA A 117 -9.92 7.86 0.94
N THR A 118 -9.56 6.60 0.72
CA THR A 118 -8.90 5.75 1.71
C THR A 118 -7.43 5.65 1.37
N VAL A 119 -6.57 5.76 2.37
CA VAL A 119 -5.11 5.70 2.23
C VAL A 119 -4.50 4.63 3.12
N ASP A 120 -3.32 4.16 2.73
CA ASP A 120 -2.48 3.30 3.55
C ASP A 120 -1.70 4.10 4.62
N ILE A 121 -0.89 3.39 5.40
CA ILE A 121 -0.04 3.97 6.46
C ILE A 121 1.02 4.95 5.94
N ASN A 122 1.36 4.89 4.64
CA ASN A 122 2.33 5.77 3.97
C ASN A 122 1.66 6.97 3.29
N GLY A 123 0.31 7.01 3.29
CA GLY A 123 -0.49 8.04 2.63
C GLY A 123 -0.70 7.81 1.13
N ILE A 124 -0.55 6.57 0.65
CA ILE A 124 -0.87 6.21 -0.73
C ILE A 124 -2.38 6.00 -0.84
N VAL A 125 -2.99 6.63 -1.84
CA VAL A 125 -4.43 6.49 -2.10
C VAL A 125 -4.74 5.10 -2.63
N LEU A 126 -5.55 4.34 -1.90
CA LEU A 126 -6.00 3.00 -2.28
C LEU A 126 -7.21 3.08 -3.19
N LYS A 127 -8.20 3.89 -2.81
CA LYS A 127 -9.39 4.15 -3.60
C LYS A 127 -9.97 5.54 -3.31
N ASN A 128 -10.55 6.15 -4.33
CA ASN A 128 -11.44 7.29 -4.17
C ASN A 128 -12.85 6.76 -3.96
N SER A 129 -13.52 7.14 -2.89
CA SER A 129 -14.84 6.65 -2.57
C SER A 129 -15.67 7.73 -1.88
N ARG A 130 -16.95 7.46 -1.69
CA ARG A 130 -17.75 8.21 -0.72
C ARG A 130 -17.39 7.72 0.68
N MET A 131 -17.55 8.61 1.67
CA MET A 131 -17.31 8.28 3.08
C MET A 131 -18.09 7.01 3.45
N ASP A 132 -17.35 5.96 3.81
CA ASP A 132 -17.94 4.73 4.32
C ASP A 132 -17.85 4.77 5.84
N SER A 133 -18.99 5.06 6.48
CA SER A 133 -19.11 5.11 7.94
C SER A 133 -19.02 3.73 8.61
N SER A 134 -18.88 2.65 7.84
CA SER A 134 -18.76 1.29 8.38
C SER A 134 -17.34 0.97 8.86
N THR A 135 -16.35 1.77 8.46
CA THR A 135 -14.95 1.57 8.85
C THR A 135 -14.55 2.51 10.00
N ASN A 136 -13.94 1.93 11.01
CA ASN A 136 -13.49 2.67 12.21
C ASN A 136 -12.11 3.31 12.00
N LEU A 137 -11.90 3.94 10.82
CA LEU A 137 -10.64 4.60 10.48
C LEU A 137 -10.68 6.07 10.85
N VAL A 138 -9.54 6.62 11.26
CA VAL A 138 -9.41 8.07 11.52
C VAL A 138 -9.52 8.84 10.21
N THR A 139 -10.05 10.06 10.27
CA THR A 139 -10.17 10.94 9.11
C THR A 139 -9.13 12.05 9.18
N LEU A 140 -8.40 12.26 8.09
CA LEU A 140 -7.39 13.29 7.92
C LEU A 140 -7.90 14.36 6.97
N LEU A 141 -7.64 15.62 7.25
CA LEU A 141 -7.94 16.73 6.35
C LEU A 141 -6.74 17.01 5.44
N ALA A 142 -6.94 16.94 4.13
CA ALA A 142 -5.94 17.31 3.14
C ALA A 142 -6.41 18.45 2.26
N GLU A 143 -5.48 19.11 1.60
CA GLU A 143 -5.80 20.18 0.64
C GLU A 143 -6.32 19.59 -0.68
N LYS A 144 -5.66 18.54 -1.18
CA LYS A 144 -6.00 17.87 -2.45
C LYS A 144 -5.83 16.36 -2.33
N LEU A 145 -6.61 15.64 -3.15
CA LEU A 145 -6.48 14.20 -3.32
C LEU A 145 -5.91 13.88 -4.72
N PRO A 146 -4.83 13.10 -4.80
CA PRO A 146 -4.33 12.58 -6.06
C PRO A 146 -5.17 11.36 -6.53
N VAL A 147 -4.80 10.84 -7.68
CA VAL A 147 -5.37 9.58 -8.21
C VAL A 147 -4.94 8.38 -7.35
N PRO A 148 -5.69 7.26 -7.36
CA PRO A 148 -5.28 6.03 -6.71
C PRO A 148 -3.87 5.58 -7.13
N GLY A 149 -3.10 5.04 -6.19
CA GLY A 149 -1.69 4.68 -6.35
C GLY A 149 -0.69 5.82 -6.08
N ALA A 150 -1.15 7.08 -6.06
CA ALA A 150 -0.28 8.22 -5.75
C ALA A 150 -0.35 8.61 -4.26
N LYS A 151 0.71 9.24 -3.77
CA LYS A 151 0.83 9.70 -2.38
C LYS A 151 0.13 11.05 -2.19
N VAL A 152 -0.62 11.19 -1.09
CA VAL A 152 -1.23 12.47 -0.69
C VAL A 152 -0.13 13.38 -0.12
N GLU A 153 -0.03 14.59 -0.67
CA GLU A 153 0.92 15.58 -0.19
C GLU A 153 0.42 16.29 1.09
N GLY A 154 1.36 16.69 1.94
CA GLY A 154 1.08 17.49 3.15
C GLY A 154 0.44 16.74 4.32
N VAL A 155 0.12 15.44 4.20
CA VAL A 155 -0.52 14.66 5.27
C VAL A 155 0.46 13.87 6.13
N GLN A 156 1.77 13.94 5.87
CA GLN A 156 2.75 13.10 6.58
C GLN A 156 2.69 13.28 8.10
N MET A 157 2.63 14.52 8.57
CA MET A 157 2.54 14.81 10.02
C MET A 157 1.21 14.34 10.61
N LEU A 158 0.11 14.40 9.84
CA LEU A 158 -1.20 13.91 10.27
C LEU A 158 -1.21 12.38 10.38
N LEU A 159 -0.52 11.68 9.46
CA LEU A 159 -0.34 10.22 9.52
C LEU A 159 0.46 9.80 10.75
N GLU A 160 1.54 10.52 11.09
CA GLU A 160 2.32 10.24 12.31
C GLU A 160 1.46 10.47 13.57
N ALA A 161 0.66 11.53 13.60
CA ALA A 161 -0.31 11.75 14.69
C ALA A 161 -1.33 10.59 14.75
N ALA A 162 -1.88 10.18 13.61
CA ALA A 162 -2.84 9.08 13.52
C ALA A 162 -2.25 7.74 14.00
N LYS A 163 -0.98 7.45 13.69
CA LYS A 163 -0.26 6.26 14.19
C LYS A 163 -0.14 6.22 15.71
N SER A 164 -0.06 7.39 16.35
CA SER A 164 0.06 7.52 17.79
C SER A 164 -1.29 7.40 18.51
N ILE A 165 -2.41 7.53 17.78
CA ILE A 165 -3.76 7.40 18.36
C ILE A 165 -4.02 5.92 18.68
N THR A 166 -4.31 5.67 19.94
CA THR A 166 -4.62 4.33 20.42
C THR A 166 -6.09 3.96 20.17
N PRO A 167 -6.45 2.66 20.08
CA PRO A 167 -7.82 2.23 19.75
C PRO A 167 -8.90 2.74 20.71
N ASP A 168 -8.56 2.99 21.97
CA ASP A 168 -9.46 3.55 22.98
C ASP A 168 -9.77 5.03 22.72
N LEU A 169 -8.83 5.80 22.15
CA LEU A 169 -9.04 7.19 21.74
C LEU A 169 -9.67 7.32 20.36
N GLN A 170 -9.39 6.40 19.46
CA GLN A 170 -9.83 6.45 18.07
C GLN A 170 -11.34 6.69 17.93
N LYS A 171 -12.14 6.10 18.80
CA LYS A 171 -13.61 6.26 18.82
C LYS A 171 -14.09 7.69 19.10
N TRP A 172 -13.23 8.53 19.71
CA TRP A 172 -13.55 9.94 20.04
C TRP A 172 -13.05 10.89 18.96
N VAL A 173 -12.13 10.44 18.11
CA VAL A 173 -11.49 11.27 17.09
C VAL A 173 -12.38 11.36 15.86
N LYS A 174 -12.80 12.58 15.50
CA LYS A 174 -13.57 12.86 14.27
C LYS A 174 -12.65 13.13 13.08
N ILE A 175 -11.74 14.09 13.26
CA ILE A 175 -10.86 14.53 12.17
C ILE A 175 -9.52 15.03 12.72
N ILE A 176 -8.47 14.77 11.99
CA ILE A 176 -7.13 15.29 12.23
C ILE A 176 -6.81 16.28 11.11
N SER A 177 -6.45 17.50 11.48
CA SER A 177 -6.23 18.60 10.53
C SER A 177 -4.89 19.30 10.76
N PRO A 178 -4.26 19.83 9.69
CA PRO A 178 -3.07 20.65 9.82
C PRO A 178 -3.43 22.04 10.36
N THR A 179 -2.56 22.64 11.17
CA THR A 179 -2.63 24.02 11.59
C THR A 179 -1.30 24.73 11.36
N ALA A 180 -1.26 26.07 11.53
CA ALA A 180 0.00 26.80 11.42
C ALA A 180 1.05 26.35 12.46
N ASN A 181 0.60 25.78 13.59
CA ASN A 181 1.46 25.37 14.70
C ASN A 181 1.63 23.85 14.80
N GLY A 182 1.20 23.08 13.79
CA GLY A 182 1.32 21.62 13.76
C GLY A 182 0.00 20.91 13.48
N VAL A 183 -0.39 19.98 14.35
CA VAL A 183 -1.54 19.09 14.18
C VAL A 183 -2.61 19.41 15.21
N ARG A 184 -3.85 19.44 14.75
CA ARG A 184 -5.06 19.56 15.57
C ARG A 184 -5.92 18.31 15.36
N VAL A 185 -6.46 17.81 16.46
CA VAL A 185 -7.47 16.76 16.49
C VAL A 185 -8.80 17.34 16.94
N GLU A 186 -9.86 17.10 16.19
CA GLU A 186 -11.22 17.36 16.65
C GLU A 186 -11.80 16.07 17.25
N LEU A 187 -12.24 16.18 18.51
CA LEU A 187 -12.93 15.12 19.21
C LEU A 187 -14.45 15.26 19.08
N ASP A 188 -15.19 14.29 19.64
CA ASP A 188 -16.61 14.43 19.88
C ASP A 188 -16.91 15.70 20.69
N ASP A 189 -18.16 16.18 20.63
CA ASP A 189 -18.59 17.44 21.27
C ASP A 189 -17.85 18.69 20.75
N SER A 190 -17.19 18.59 19.57
CA SER A 190 -16.45 19.72 18.98
C SER A 190 -15.37 20.30 19.89
N VAL A 191 -14.68 19.43 20.61
CA VAL A 191 -13.50 19.77 21.40
C VAL A 191 -12.27 19.69 20.52
N PHE A 192 -11.48 20.75 20.49
CA PHE A 192 -10.23 20.79 19.72
C PHE A 192 -9.04 20.46 20.61
N VAL A 193 -8.16 19.59 20.10
CA VAL A 193 -6.92 19.21 20.76
C VAL A 193 -5.75 19.66 19.90
N GLU A 194 -4.88 20.53 20.42
CA GLU A 194 -3.64 20.94 19.76
C GLU A 194 -2.53 19.97 20.19
N LEU A 195 -2.00 19.21 19.22
CA LEU A 195 -0.90 18.28 19.46
C LEU A 195 0.47 18.91 19.26
N GLY A 196 0.53 20.07 18.56
CA GLY A 196 1.80 20.72 18.18
C GLY A 196 2.43 20.13 16.90
N ALA A 197 3.69 20.48 16.66
CA ALA A 197 4.47 20.03 15.51
C ALA A 197 5.60 19.13 16.00
N HIS A 198 5.36 17.83 16.03
CA HIS A 198 6.31 16.81 16.49
C HIS A 198 6.55 15.76 15.41
N GLN A 199 7.66 15.02 15.51
CA GLN A 199 7.93 13.82 14.70
C GLN A 199 7.28 12.58 15.29
N ASP A 200 7.06 12.58 16.61
CA ASP A 200 6.40 11.52 17.38
C ASP A 200 5.40 12.16 18.36
N PHE A 201 4.16 11.73 18.28
CA PHE A 201 3.05 12.25 19.10
C PHE A 201 2.71 11.38 20.30
N THR A 202 3.50 10.36 20.60
CA THR A 202 3.24 9.40 21.70
C THR A 202 3.08 10.11 23.03
N ASN A 203 3.94 11.09 23.34
CA ASN A 203 3.86 11.85 24.58
C ASN A 203 2.61 12.74 24.61
N SER A 204 2.34 13.50 23.54
CA SER A 204 1.14 14.35 23.44
C SER A 204 -0.15 13.54 23.58
N ILE A 205 -0.20 12.34 23.01
CA ILE A 205 -1.35 11.43 23.16
C ILE A 205 -1.44 10.87 24.59
N SER A 206 -0.32 10.61 25.25
CA SER A 206 -0.30 10.19 26.66
C SER A 206 -0.85 11.29 27.56
N ASP A 207 -0.41 12.56 27.36
CA ASP A 207 -0.89 13.72 28.11
C ASP A 207 -2.38 13.96 27.85
N LEU A 208 -2.83 13.81 26.60
CA LEU A 208 -4.25 13.88 26.25
C LEU A 208 -5.08 12.86 27.02
N LYS A 209 -4.62 11.59 27.08
CA LYS A 209 -5.30 10.53 27.85
C LYS A 209 -5.40 10.86 29.32
N ALA A 210 -4.33 11.39 29.91
CA ALA A 210 -4.30 11.78 31.31
C ALA A 210 -5.33 12.89 31.59
N VAL A 211 -5.46 13.87 30.68
CA VAL A 211 -6.47 14.94 30.77
C VAL A 211 -7.89 14.39 30.64
N LEU A 212 -8.14 13.56 29.61
CA LEU A 212 -9.47 12.97 29.35
C LEU A 212 -9.97 12.09 30.49
N GLY A 213 -9.06 11.51 31.28
CA GLY A 213 -9.42 10.78 32.50
C GLY A 213 -9.85 11.64 33.68
N GLN A 214 -9.69 12.97 33.58
CA GLN A 214 -9.94 13.91 34.66
C GLN A 214 -11.01 14.98 34.37
N VAL A 215 -11.43 15.13 33.12
CA VAL A 215 -12.35 16.18 32.66
C VAL A 215 -13.55 15.61 31.92
N GLU A 216 -14.69 16.31 32.03
CA GLU A 216 -15.86 16.05 31.21
C GLU A 216 -15.79 16.92 29.93
N LEU A 217 -15.87 16.29 28.76
CA LEU A 217 -15.70 16.96 27.45
C LEU A 217 -16.78 18.03 27.20
N THR A 218 -17.98 17.85 27.71
CA THR A 218 -19.11 18.77 27.52
C THR A 218 -18.81 20.22 27.91
N CYS A 219 -17.93 20.41 28.92
CA CYS A 219 -17.53 21.72 29.43
C CYS A 219 -16.19 22.22 28.85
N ILE A 220 -15.61 21.52 27.90
CA ILE A 220 -14.28 21.87 27.35
C ILE A 220 -14.42 22.48 25.96
N GLN A 221 -13.69 23.56 25.71
CA GLN A 221 -13.53 24.18 24.40
C GLN A 221 -12.33 23.59 23.68
N SER A 222 -11.17 23.55 24.35
CA SER A 222 -9.94 23.01 23.76
C SER A 222 -8.99 22.48 24.82
N ILE A 223 -8.14 21.55 24.38
CA ILE A 223 -7.06 20.96 25.16
C ILE A 223 -5.77 21.21 24.36
N ASP A 224 -4.75 21.79 24.98
CA ASP A 224 -3.45 21.98 24.36
C ASP A 224 -2.45 21.05 25.05
N VAL A 225 -1.92 20.10 24.30
CA VAL A 225 -0.87 19.13 24.70
C VAL A 225 0.37 19.27 23.82
N SER A 226 0.54 20.43 23.20
CA SER A 226 1.70 20.71 22.35
C SER A 226 3.01 20.81 23.13
N ILE A 227 2.94 21.07 24.45
CA ILE A 227 4.10 21.10 25.34
C ILE A 227 3.99 19.90 26.28
N GLN A 228 4.98 19.01 26.16
CA GLN A 228 5.05 17.79 26.96
C GLN A 228 4.99 18.08 28.47
N ASP A 229 4.29 17.25 29.24
CA ASP A 229 4.09 17.35 30.69
C ASP A 229 3.43 18.64 31.19
N ASN A 230 2.88 19.45 30.26
CA ASN A 230 2.23 20.71 30.62
C ASN A 230 0.90 20.94 29.84
N PRO A 231 -0.08 20.03 29.96
CA PRO A 231 -1.36 20.16 29.29
C PRO A 231 -2.15 21.38 29.80
N VAL A 232 -2.74 22.12 28.85
CA VAL A 232 -3.59 23.28 29.17
C VAL A 232 -5.03 23.02 28.71
N VAL A 233 -5.98 23.14 29.60
CA VAL A 233 -7.41 22.95 29.33
C VAL A 233 -8.14 24.25 29.34
N LYS A 234 -8.82 24.64 28.27
CA LYS A 234 -9.67 25.79 28.16
C LYS A 234 -11.14 25.37 28.26
N ARG A 235 -11.84 25.89 29.26
CA ARG A 235 -13.26 25.61 29.47
C ARG A 235 -14.14 26.53 28.65
N ASP A 236 -15.30 26.01 28.25
CA ASP A 236 -16.38 26.78 27.65
C ASP A 236 -17.48 27.03 28.71
N ASN A 237 -17.47 28.24 29.33
CA ASN A 237 -18.43 28.58 30.35
C ASN A 237 -19.87 28.74 29.83
N SER A 238 -20.08 28.74 28.50
CA SER A 238 -21.41 28.80 27.90
C SER A 238 -22.09 27.43 27.83
N ARG A 239 -21.29 26.34 27.90
CA ARG A 239 -21.76 24.94 27.82
C ARG A 239 -21.98 24.33 29.23
N CYS A 240 -21.46 24.96 30.23
CA CYS A 240 -21.62 24.60 31.64
C CYS A 240 -22.48 25.61 32.38
#